data_46066587d1d8e82876e3f7af1a863d4a
#
_entry.id   46066587d1d8e82876e3f7af1a863d4a
#
_cell.length_a   1.000
_cell.length_b   1.000
_cell.length_c   1.000
_cell.angle_alpha   90.00
_cell.angle_beta   90.00
_cell.angle_gamma   90.00
#
_symmetry.space_group_name_H-M   'P 1'
#
loop_
_entity.id
_entity.type
_entity.pdbx_description
1 polymer ?
#
loop_
_entity_poly.entity_id
_entity_poly.type
_entity_poly.pdbx_seq_one_letter_code
_entity_poly.pdbx_strand_id
1 'polypeptide(L)'
;MAETCTHTDQIRHLKPKVHVCEECVKMGDTWVHLRLCEICGHVGCCDSSKNKHATKHFRTSKHPIVKSIEPGENWFWCYIDEVMFEEE
;
A
#
# COMPACT_ATOMS: atom_id res chain seq x y z
N MET A 1 0.32 25.01 2.39
CA MET A 1 1.42 24.08 2.64
C MET A 1 0.88 22.66 2.65
N ALA A 2 1.49 21.77 1.89
CA ALA A 2 1.06 20.39 1.85
C ALA A 2 1.36 19.69 3.18
N GLU A 3 0.44 18.88 3.66
CA GLU A 3 0.69 18.05 4.81
C GLU A 3 1.70 16.98 4.45
N THR A 4 2.61 16.67 5.37
CA THR A 4 3.61 15.63 5.15
C THR A 4 3.42 14.54 6.19
N CYS A 5 3.65 13.31 5.75
CA CYS A 5 3.64 12.16 6.64
C CYS A 5 4.88 12.20 7.55
N THR A 6 4.70 11.94 8.83
CA THR A 6 5.82 11.91 9.78
C THR A 6 6.56 10.58 9.78
N HIS A 7 6.13 9.63 8.95
CA HIS A 7 6.68 8.28 8.90
C HIS A 7 7.52 8.01 7.65
N THR A 8 7.87 9.04 6.90
CA THR A 8 8.60 8.87 5.63
C THR A 8 9.98 8.25 5.81
N ASP A 9 10.58 8.38 6.98
CA ASP A 9 11.85 7.75 7.29
C ASP A 9 11.77 6.22 7.32
N GLN A 10 10.57 5.66 7.38
CA GLN A 10 10.35 4.22 7.37
C GLN A 10 10.24 3.64 5.96
N ILE A 11 10.17 4.48 4.94
CA ILE A 11 10.05 4.04 3.55
C ILE A 11 11.36 3.39 3.10
N ARG A 12 11.27 2.17 2.60
CA ARG A 12 12.44 1.41 2.15
C ARG A 12 12.60 1.39 0.64
N HIS A 13 11.74 2.11 -0.10
CA HIS A 13 11.77 2.19 -1.56
C HIS A 13 11.76 0.81 -2.23
N LEU A 14 10.91 -0.06 -1.73
CA LEU A 14 10.79 -1.42 -2.23
C LEU A 14 10.03 -1.45 -3.55
N LYS A 15 10.30 -2.50 -4.34
CA LYS A 15 9.57 -2.76 -5.58
C LYS A 15 8.72 -3.99 -5.40
N PRO A 16 7.55 -4.07 -6.05
CA PRO A 16 6.70 -5.25 -5.92
C PRO A 16 7.36 -6.45 -6.61
N LYS A 17 7.34 -7.58 -5.93
CA LYS A 17 7.82 -8.84 -6.50
C LYS A 17 6.76 -9.48 -7.38
N VAL A 18 5.51 -9.15 -7.15
CA VAL A 18 4.36 -9.67 -7.88
C VAL A 18 3.39 -8.53 -8.14
N HIS A 19 2.55 -8.68 -9.16
CA HIS A 19 1.51 -7.70 -9.48
C HIS A 19 0.13 -8.31 -9.29
N VAL A 20 -0.04 -9.02 -8.18
CA VAL A 20 -1.31 -9.63 -7.78
C VAL A 20 -1.50 -9.42 -6.29
N CYS A 21 -2.75 -9.41 -5.84
CA CYS A 21 -3.01 -9.49 -4.41
C CYS A 21 -2.87 -10.96 -4.02
N GLU A 22 -1.77 -11.30 -3.37
CA GLU A 22 -1.48 -12.69 -3.04
C GLU A 22 -2.59 -13.34 -2.23
N GLU A 23 -3.18 -12.61 -1.31
CA GLU A 23 -4.25 -13.13 -0.46
C GLU A 23 -5.53 -13.35 -1.25
N CYS A 24 -5.86 -12.46 -2.21
CA CYS A 24 -7.00 -12.68 -3.09
C CYS A 24 -6.79 -13.91 -3.97
N VAL A 25 -5.57 -14.11 -4.49
CA VAL A 25 -5.27 -15.29 -5.29
C VAL A 25 -5.49 -16.57 -4.47
N LYS A 26 -5.02 -16.58 -3.22
CA LYS A 26 -5.17 -17.75 -2.34
C LYS A 26 -6.61 -18.07 -2.03
N MET A 27 -7.47 -17.05 -1.90
CA MET A 27 -8.88 -17.28 -1.59
C MET A 27 -9.76 -17.36 -2.85
N GLY A 28 -9.15 -17.25 -4.05
CA GLY A 28 -9.91 -17.32 -5.30
C GLY A 28 -10.74 -16.09 -5.58
N ASP A 29 -10.33 -14.94 -5.08
CA ASP A 29 -11.08 -13.69 -5.22
C ASP A 29 -10.35 -12.72 -6.15
N THR A 30 -10.99 -11.60 -6.44
CA THR A 30 -10.46 -10.55 -7.33
C THR A 30 -10.21 -9.26 -6.55
N TRP A 31 -9.54 -8.32 -7.21
CA TRP A 31 -9.23 -7.02 -6.61
C TRP A 31 -9.40 -5.92 -7.65
N VAL A 32 -9.45 -4.65 -7.17
CA VAL A 32 -9.56 -3.49 -8.06
C VAL A 32 -8.18 -2.92 -8.36
N HIS A 33 -7.45 -2.50 -7.33
CA HIS A 33 -6.09 -1.96 -7.47
C HIS A 33 -5.19 -2.59 -6.41
N LEU A 34 -3.89 -2.41 -6.61
CA LEU A 34 -2.89 -2.98 -5.70
C LEU A 34 -2.13 -1.89 -4.95
N ARG A 35 -1.70 -2.23 -3.75
CA ARG A 35 -0.88 -1.36 -2.91
C ARG A 35 0.32 -2.15 -2.41
N LEU A 36 1.49 -1.53 -2.43
CA LEU A 36 2.74 -2.12 -1.96
C LEU A 36 3.10 -1.54 -0.61
N CYS A 37 3.30 -2.42 0.38
CA CYS A 37 3.81 -1.97 1.67
C CYS A 37 5.28 -1.59 1.51
N GLU A 38 5.59 -0.31 1.74
CA GLU A 38 6.96 0.20 1.57
C GLU A 38 7.88 -0.15 2.73
N ILE A 39 7.38 -0.88 3.72
CA ILE A 39 8.18 -1.32 4.86
C ILE A 39 8.66 -2.76 4.66
N CYS A 40 7.79 -3.66 4.17
CA CYS A 40 8.13 -5.09 4.06
C CYS A 40 7.91 -5.69 2.66
N GLY A 41 7.32 -4.95 1.73
CA GLY A 41 7.12 -5.45 0.37
C GLY A 41 5.83 -6.24 0.15
N HIS A 42 4.94 -6.31 1.13
CA HIS A 42 3.65 -6.99 0.98
C HIS A 42 2.80 -6.29 -0.08
N VAL A 43 2.22 -7.05 -1.00
CA VAL A 43 1.30 -6.53 -2.01
C VAL A 43 -0.11 -6.95 -1.64
N GLY A 44 -0.97 -5.97 -1.41
CA GLY A 44 -2.36 -6.18 -1.05
C GLY A 44 -3.30 -5.34 -1.90
N CYS A 45 -4.58 -5.67 -1.87
CA CYS A 45 -5.59 -4.92 -2.62
C CYS A 45 -6.04 -3.66 -1.87
N CYS A 46 -6.46 -2.66 -2.64
CA CYS A 46 -6.84 -1.36 -2.10
C CYS A 46 -8.20 -1.38 -1.41
N ASP A 47 -8.58 -0.24 -0.80
CA ASP A 47 -9.85 -0.11 -0.09
C ASP A 47 -11.06 -0.12 -1.02
N SER A 48 -10.88 0.09 -2.31
CA SER A 48 -11.95 -0.09 -3.29
C SER A 48 -12.19 -1.55 -3.61
N SER A 49 -11.28 -2.43 -3.22
CA SER A 49 -11.42 -3.86 -3.41
C SER A 49 -12.28 -4.47 -2.31
N LYS A 50 -12.89 -5.59 -2.62
CA LYS A 50 -13.79 -6.29 -1.71
C LYS A 50 -13.11 -6.66 -0.39
N ASN A 51 -11.87 -7.12 -0.44
CA ASN A 51 -11.18 -7.67 0.72
C ASN A 51 -10.25 -6.70 1.44
N LYS A 52 -9.86 -5.60 0.84
CA LYS A 52 -9.04 -4.56 1.46
C LYS A 52 -7.79 -5.10 2.16
N HIS A 53 -7.06 -5.98 1.49
CA HIS A 53 -5.92 -6.66 2.11
C HIS A 53 -4.78 -5.73 2.51
N ALA A 54 -4.57 -4.62 1.78
CA ALA A 54 -3.54 -3.66 2.16
C ALA A 54 -3.84 -3.02 3.52
N THR A 55 -5.09 -2.63 3.75
CA THR A 55 -5.51 -2.07 5.04
C THR A 55 -5.45 -3.11 6.15
N LYS A 56 -5.84 -4.34 5.86
CA LYS A 56 -5.74 -5.43 6.84
C LYS A 56 -4.28 -5.68 7.21
N HIS A 57 -3.38 -5.62 6.26
CA HIS A 57 -1.95 -5.75 6.51
C HIS A 57 -1.45 -4.65 7.45
N PHE A 58 -1.85 -3.40 7.22
CA PHE A 58 -1.50 -2.31 8.12
C PHE A 58 -1.99 -2.58 9.55
N ARG A 59 -3.25 -3.03 9.69
CA ARG A 59 -3.83 -3.26 11.00
C ARG A 59 -3.10 -4.32 11.81
N THR A 60 -2.54 -5.31 11.15
CA THR A 60 -1.82 -6.40 11.82
C THR A 60 -0.34 -6.12 11.99
N SER A 61 0.30 -5.50 11.02
CA SER A 61 1.75 -5.27 11.02
C SER A 61 2.15 -3.91 11.57
N LYS A 62 1.24 -2.95 11.55
CA LYS A 62 1.49 -1.55 11.90
C LYS A 62 2.47 -0.86 10.96
N HIS A 63 2.67 -1.40 9.76
CA HIS A 63 3.50 -0.76 8.73
C HIS A 63 2.68 0.38 8.11
N PRO A 64 3.07 1.65 8.32
CA PRO A 64 2.16 2.77 8.04
C PRO A 64 2.04 3.18 6.58
N ILE A 65 2.99 2.82 5.74
CA ILE A 65 3.07 3.42 4.41
C ILE A 65 2.90 2.39 3.31
N VAL A 66 1.96 2.67 2.40
CA VAL A 66 1.79 1.90 1.18
C VAL A 66 1.97 2.81 -0.02
N LYS A 67 2.33 2.23 -1.15
CA LYS A 67 2.47 2.93 -2.43
C LYS A 67 1.55 2.28 -3.45
N SER A 68 0.94 3.12 -4.29
CA SER A 68 0.24 2.60 -5.46
C SER A 68 1.25 2.01 -6.44
N ILE A 69 0.96 0.83 -6.96
CA ILE A 69 1.78 0.20 -8.00
C ILE A 69 1.04 0.12 -9.33
N GLU A 70 -0.05 0.88 -9.46
CA GLU A 70 -0.78 0.95 -10.71
C GLU A 70 -0.04 1.85 -11.71
N PRO A 71 -0.09 1.53 -13.00
CA PRO A 71 0.59 2.35 -14.01
C PRO A 71 0.15 3.80 -13.96
N GLY A 72 1.12 4.72 -13.98
CA GLY A 72 0.85 6.14 -13.96
C GLY A 72 0.59 6.74 -12.59
N GLU A 73 0.62 5.94 -11.54
CA GLU A 73 0.41 6.42 -10.17
C GLU A 73 1.72 6.39 -9.41
N ASN A 74 2.04 7.51 -8.76
CA ASN A 74 3.30 7.65 -8.01
C ASN A 74 3.07 8.08 -6.57
N TRP A 75 1.87 7.90 -6.05
CA TRP A 75 1.56 8.41 -4.72
C TRP A 75 1.73 7.33 -3.65
N PHE A 76 1.97 7.84 -2.43
CA PHE A 76 2.03 7.03 -1.21
C PHE A 76 0.88 7.42 -0.29
N TRP A 77 0.50 6.51 0.58
CA TRP A 77 -0.51 6.75 1.61
C TRP A 77 0.03 6.35 2.96
N CYS A 78 -0.10 7.26 3.93
CA CYS A 78 0.24 6.97 5.33
C CYS A 78 -1.05 6.71 6.09
N TYR A 79 -1.21 5.49 6.59
CA TYR A 79 -2.42 5.11 7.32
C TYR A 79 -2.53 5.80 8.69
N ILE A 80 -1.40 6.14 9.31
CA ILE A 80 -1.41 6.76 10.64
C ILE A 80 -1.76 8.24 10.55
N ASP A 81 -1.09 8.96 9.66
CA ASP A 81 -1.33 10.40 9.48
C ASP A 81 -2.48 10.68 8.53
N GLU A 82 -2.97 9.66 7.84
CA GLU A 82 -4.07 9.76 6.87
C GLU A 82 -3.81 10.84 5.82
N VAL A 83 -2.61 10.83 5.26
CA VAL A 83 -2.21 11.77 4.21
C VAL A 83 -1.69 11.00 3.00
N MET A 84 -1.96 11.57 1.81
CA MET A 84 -1.41 11.07 0.56
C MET A 84 -0.30 12.03 0.14
N PHE A 85 0.80 11.49 -0.34
CA PHE A 85 1.93 12.31 -0.77
C PHE A 85 2.66 11.66 -1.94
N GLU A 86 3.42 12.48 -2.66
CA GLU A 86 4.29 12.00 -3.72
C GLU A 86 5.72 12.26 -3.30
N GLU A 87 6.60 11.33 -3.65
CA GLU A 87 8.03 11.47 -3.39
C GLU A 87 8.73 11.84 -4.69
N GLU A 88 9.56 12.86 -4.63
CA GLU A 88 10.34 13.29 -5.78
C GLU A 88 11.60 12.46 -5.97
#